data_df83aa37d2f8d144a123e57a110f8369
#
_entry.id   df83aa37d2f8d144a123e57a110f8369
#
_cell.length_a   1.000
_cell.length_b   1.000
_cell.length_c   1.000
_cell.angle_alpha   90.00
_cell.angle_beta   90.00
_cell.angle_gamma   90.00
#
_symmetry.space_group_name_H-M   'P 1'
#
loop_
_entity.id
_entity.type
_entity.pdbx_description
1 polymer ?
#
loop_
_entity_poly.entity_id
_entity_poly.type
_entity_poly.pdbx_seq_one_letter_code
_entity_poly.pdbx_strand_id
1 'polypeptide(L)'
;MFANNVMFDYSKEPSRDILCIDCKSFYASVEAVERGLDPLTTKLVVMSYYDEAGGQSRGSGLILASSPAAKKAFNISNVTRARDLPYPYPDDLVIAQPRMRVYMEKNQEINRIYKSYVDEANHHVFSVDESFLDVTDSFKLFKVSSAYEMAQKIQKDVYDQTGIYTTIGIGDNPFLAKVALDIGAKKEGDMIAEWRYEDVPDTLWQIADLTEVCGIGHRMARRLKGMGINNVYDLAHSSYYVLKDKLGVMGAQLYAHSWGVDRSFLGTPYTTKDKSIGNSQVLPRDYTDKDEIAVVVKEMADQIGTRLRRAGAQTQVVGLGLGYSMGYFDTSGKRGIHKQVKVTPTNQSKVIAEVALYLLSLLYDDQVIRHISLYSGNLVYHQAIQLNLFESENNQVADMKTDVIVDTIRKKYGFKSLVYASSLKAGGRAIDRSSLVGGHAGGMAGIEGEAHG
;
A
#
# COMPACT_ATOMS: atom_id res chain seq x y z
N MET A 1 8.06 19.22 -39.16
CA MET A 1 9.39 18.70 -38.84
C MET A 1 9.22 17.61 -37.78
N PHE A 2 8.96 16.37 -38.18
CA PHE A 2 8.91 15.22 -37.29
C PHE A 2 10.23 14.47 -37.39
N ALA A 3 11.30 15.05 -36.79
CA ALA A 3 12.60 14.45 -36.79
C ALA A 3 12.73 13.58 -35.51
N ASN A 4 12.92 12.28 -35.74
CA ASN A 4 13.46 11.29 -34.81
C ASN A 4 12.59 10.94 -33.59
N ASN A 5 11.37 10.47 -33.80
CA ASN A 5 10.72 9.66 -32.77
C ASN A 5 11.38 8.29 -32.71
N VAL A 6 11.75 7.86 -31.51
CA VAL A 6 12.18 6.48 -31.27
C VAL A 6 10.94 5.60 -31.43
N MET A 7 10.83 4.87 -32.55
CA MET A 7 9.79 3.87 -32.72
C MET A 7 10.29 2.54 -32.16
N PHE A 8 9.44 1.82 -31.44
CA PHE A 8 9.76 0.48 -30.95
C PHE A 8 9.52 -0.57 -32.05
N ASP A 9 10.47 -1.46 -32.19
CA ASP A 9 10.38 -2.66 -33.03
C ASP A 9 9.96 -3.82 -32.12
N TYR A 10 8.69 -4.16 -32.11
CA TYR A 10 8.13 -5.19 -31.23
C TYR A 10 8.76 -6.57 -31.42
N SER A 11 9.33 -6.85 -32.61
CA SER A 11 10.06 -8.10 -32.83
C SER A 11 11.32 -8.24 -31.99
N LYS A 12 11.78 -7.14 -31.40
CA LYS A 12 12.96 -7.08 -30.52
C LYS A 12 12.63 -6.90 -29.05
N GLU A 13 11.35 -6.68 -28.76
CA GLU A 13 10.90 -6.52 -27.37
C GLU A 13 10.56 -7.89 -26.75
N PRO A 14 10.73 -8.05 -25.42
CA PRO A 14 10.30 -9.26 -24.75
C PRO A 14 8.81 -9.50 -24.95
N SER A 15 8.42 -10.69 -25.42
CA SER A 15 7.03 -11.11 -25.50
C SER A 15 6.88 -12.36 -24.64
N ARG A 16 6.04 -12.27 -23.61
CA ARG A 16 5.76 -13.32 -22.65
C ARG A 16 4.26 -13.40 -22.38
N ASP A 17 3.82 -14.46 -21.76
CA ASP A 17 2.44 -14.62 -21.33
C ASP A 17 2.28 -14.22 -19.87
N ILE A 18 2.11 -12.92 -19.63
CA ILE A 18 1.97 -12.37 -18.29
C ILE A 18 0.50 -12.21 -17.94
N LEU A 19 0.10 -12.78 -16.81
CA LEU A 19 -1.21 -12.55 -16.20
C LEU A 19 -1.07 -11.53 -15.07
N CYS A 20 -1.92 -10.51 -15.05
CA CYS A 20 -2.17 -9.67 -13.89
C CYS A 20 -3.54 -10.04 -13.35
N ILE A 21 -3.60 -10.51 -12.11
CA ILE A 21 -4.82 -11.04 -11.49
C ILE A 21 -5.20 -10.20 -10.27
N ASP A 22 -6.44 -9.70 -10.24
CA ASP A 22 -7.02 -8.90 -9.15
C ASP A 22 -8.24 -9.61 -8.56
N CYS A 23 -8.32 -9.68 -7.23
CA CYS A 23 -9.48 -10.21 -6.53
C CYS A 23 -10.60 -9.17 -6.45
N LYS A 24 -11.70 -9.41 -7.14
CA LYS A 24 -12.79 -8.45 -7.29
C LYS A 24 -13.37 -7.98 -5.96
N SER A 25 -13.22 -6.66 -5.66
CA SER A 25 -13.70 -6.05 -4.41
C SER A 25 -13.24 -6.81 -3.15
N PHE A 26 -11.99 -7.18 -3.06
CA PHE A 26 -11.40 -8.21 -2.21
C PHE A 26 -11.98 -8.28 -0.79
N TYR A 27 -11.86 -7.22 0.02
CA TYR A 27 -12.34 -7.26 1.41
C TYR A 27 -13.86 -7.50 1.48
N ALA A 28 -14.63 -6.89 0.58
CA ALA A 28 -16.08 -7.10 0.54
C ALA A 28 -16.43 -8.52 0.11
N SER A 29 -15.67 -9.09 -0.85
CA SER A 29 -15.85 -10.47 -1.30
C SER A 29 -15.51 -11.47 -0.20
N VAL A 30 -14.40 -11.27 0.53
CA VAL A 30 -14.07 -12.11 1.68
C VAL A 30 -15.17 -12.06 2.74
N GLU A 31 -15.67 -10.87 3.09
CA GLU A 31 -16.75 -10.74 4.06
C GLU A 31 -18.07 -11.38 3.60
N ALA A 32 -18.37 -11.34 2.31
CA ALA A 32 -19.53 -12.04 1.74
C ALA A 32 -19.39 -13.56 1.86
N VAL A 33 -18.26 -14.11 1.37
CA VAL A 33 -17.99 -15.57 1.42
C VAL A 33 -18.01 -16.10 2.84
N GLU A 34 -17.38 -15.41 3.79
CA GLU A 34 -17.37 -15.80 5.21
C GLU A 34 -18.76 -15.80 5.87
N ARG A 35 -19.74 -15.18 5.24
CA ARG A 35 -21.17 -15.18 5.66
C ARG A 35 -22.05 -16.09 4.82
N GLY A 36 -21.47 -16.85 3.88
CA GLY A 36 -22.23 -17.70 2.95
C GLY A 36 -23.06 -16.90 1.94
N LEU A 37 -22.63 -15.65 1.63
CA LEU A 37 -23.31 -14.74 0.69
C LEU A 37 -22.54 -14.69 -0.63
N ASP A 38 -23.25 -14.40 -1.72
CA ASP A 38 -22.62 -14.22 -3.03
C ASP A 38 -21.93 -12.84 -3.13
N PRO A 39 -20.60 -12.77 -3.43
CA PRO A 39 -19.86 -11.54 -3.50
C PRO A 39 -20.31 -10.55 -4.56
N LEU A 40 -20.89 -11.02 -5.67
CA LEU A 40 -21.29 -10.16 -6.79
C LEU A 40 -22.66 -9.53 -6.59
N THR A 41 -23.59 -10.26 -5.99
CA THR A 41 -25.01 -9.88 -5.90
C THR A 41 -25.39 -9.29 -4.54
N THR A 42 -24.64 -9.59 -3.48
CA THR A 42 -24.91 -9.03 -2.15
C THR A 42 -24.46 -7.58 -2.06
N LYS A 43 -25.33 -6.68 -1.59
CA LYS A 43 -24.97 -5.29 -1.27
C LYS A 43 -24.21 -5.28 0.05
N LEU A 44 -22.88 -5.24 0.00
CA LEU A 44 -22.02 -5.30 1.17
C LEU A 44 -20.95 -4.20 1.13
N VAL A 45 -20.74 -3.54 2.26
CA VAL A 45 -19.64 -2.58 2.45
C VAL A 45 -18.80 -2.98 3.67
N VAL A 46 -17.48 -2.85 3.54
CA VAL A 46 -16.56 -2.96 4.67
C VAL A 46 -16.23 -1.56 5.15
N MET A 47 -16.62 -1.24 6.36
CA MET A 47 -16.56 0.14 6.88
C MET A 47 -15.86 0.19 8.23
N SER A 48 -14.87 1.06 8.36
CA SER A 48 -14.24 1.38 9.64
C SER A 48 -15.18 2.26 10.48
N TYR A 49 -15.23 2.02 11.79
CA TYR A 49 -16.03 2.80 12.73
C TYR A 49 -17.55 2.78 12.46
N TYR A 50 -18.09 1.58 12.34
CA TYR A 50 -19.54 1.37 12.43
C TYR A 50 -19.93 1.12 13.90
N ASP A 51 -20.80 1.96 14.45
CA ASP A 51 -21.37 1.79 15.78
C ASP A 51 -22.85 1.40 15.63
N GLU A 52 -23.17 0.17 16.01
CA GLU A 52 -24.55 -0.36 15.99
C GLU A 52 -25.45 0.38 16.98
N ALA A 53 -24.89 0.97 18.04
CA ALA A 53 -25.64 1.66 19.09
C ALA A 53 -26.06 3.10 18.72
N GLY A 54 -25.72 3.58 17.52
CA GLY A 54 -26.21 4.89 17.02
C GLY A 54 -25.69 6.14 17.76
N GLY A 55 -24.65 5.99 18.58
CA GLY A 55 -24.18 7.04 19.49
C GLY A 55 -23.07 7.95 18.98
N GLN A 56 -22.42 7.65 17.86
CA GLN A 56 -21.34 8.48 17.35
C GLN A 56 -21.66 9.15 16.02
N SER A 57 -21.02 10.28 15.81
CA SER A 57 -21.21 11.21 14.70
C SER A 57 -21.48 10.52 13.36
N ARG A 58 -22.70 10.62 12.91
CA ARG A 58 -23.22 10.22 11.61
C ARG A 58 -22.22 10.51 10.51
N GLY A 59 -21.76 9.46 9.80
CA GLY A 59 -20.91 9.61 8.62
C GLY A 59 -19.41 9.71 8.85
N SER A 60 -18.88 9.41 10.04
CA SER A 60 -17.43 9.44 10.33
C SER A 60 -16.64 8.27 9.75
N GLY A 61 -17.28 7.15 9.38
CA GLY A 61 -16.63 5.97 8.86
C GLY A 61 -16.05 6.14 7.45
N LEU A 62 -14.98 5.40 7.16
CA LEU A 62 -14.42 5.24 5.82
C LEU A 62 -14.81 3.86 5.29
N ILE A 63 -15.38 3.82 4.08
CA ILE A 63 -15.65 2.57 3.37
C ILE A 63 -14.33 2.12 2.73
N LEU A 64 -13.83 0.97 3.18
CA LEU A 64 -12.57 0.40 2.69
C LEU A 64 -12.77 -0.41 1.42
N ALA A 65 -13.90 -1.09 1.31
CA ALA A 65 -14.29 -1.84 0.12
C ALA A 65 -15.81 -1.93 0.02
N SER A 66 -16.30 -2.04 -1.21
CA SER A 66 -17.72 -2.21 -1.52
C SER A 66 -17.89 -3.31 -2.55
N SER A 67 -18.88 -4.16 -2.39
CA SER A 67 -19.26 -5.16 -3.38
C SER A 67 -19.72 -4.51 -4.69
N PRO A 68 -19.69 -5.23 -5.83
CA PRO A 68 -20.21 -4.72 -7.10
C PRO A 68 -21.67 -4.28 -7.01
N ALA A 69 -22.51 -5.04 -6.31
CA ALA A 69 -23.93 -4.70 -6.11
C ALA A 69 -24.09 -3.41 -5.30
N ALA A 70 -23.30 -3.21 -4.23
CA ALA A 70 -23.35 -1.98 -3.44
C ALA A 70 -22.86 -0.77 -4.24
N LYS A 71 -21.77 -0.92 -5.02
CA LYS A 71 -21.26 0.15 -5.90
C LYS A 71 -22.34 0.61 -6.88
N LYS A 72 -23.03 -0.34 -7.52
CA LYS A 72 -24.10 -0.06 -8.48
C LYS A 72 -25.34 0.55 -7.82
N ALA A 73 -25.78 0.02 -6.67
CA ALA A 73 -27.00 0.45 -6.00
C ALA A 73 -26.89 1.85 -5.37
N PHE A 74 -25.73 2.20 -4.85
CA PHE A 74 -25.54 3.44 -4.08
C PHE A 74 -24.64 4.45 -4.76
N ASN A 75 -24.17 4.17 -6.00
CA ASN A 75 -23.23 5.01 -6.75
C ASN A 75 -21.98 5.38 -5.92
N ILE A 76 -21.43 4.41 -5.20
CA ILE A 76 -20.25 4.56 -4.35
C ILE A 76 -19.03 3.92 -5.00
N SER A 77 -17.85 4.39 -4.61
CA SER A 77 -16.55 3.82 -5.01
C SER A 77 -15.78 3.35 -3.77
N ASN A 78 -14.61 2.80 -3.98
CA ASN A 78 -13.67 2.58 -2.89
C ASN A 78 -13.26 3.95 -2.29
N VAL A 79 -13.03 4.01 -0.96
CA VAL A 79 -12.67 5.24 -0.24
C VAL A 79 -13.81 6.26 -0.08
N THR A 80 -15.04 5.87 -0.35
CA THR A 80 -16.24 6.68 -0.09
C THR A 80 -16.45 6.84 1.43
N ARG A 81 -17.02 7.95 1.86
CA ARG A 81 -17.34 8.18 3.28
C ARG A 81 -18.69 7.54 3.62
N ALA A 82 -18.84 7.09 4.88
CA ALA A 82 -20.12 6.56 5.36
C ALA A 82 -21.31 7.53 5.20
N ARG A 83 -21.04 8.85 5.25
CA ARG A 83 -22.04 9.91 5.02
C ARG A 83 -22.61 9.94 3.60
N ASP A 84 -21.91 9.32 2.65
CA ASP A 84 -22.32 9.26 1.24
C ASP A 84 -23.25 8.07 0.97
N LEU A 85 -23.46 7.20 1.97
CA LEU A 85 -24.49 6.16 1.94
C LEU A 85 -25.87 6.73 2.27
N PRO A 86 -26.96 6.13 1.74
CA PRO A 86 -28.32 6.46 2.16
C PRO A 86 -28.50 6.29 3.67
N TYR A 87 -29.27 7.19 4.30
CA TYR A 87 -29.60 7.07 5.71
C TYR A 87 -31.12 7.29 5.92
N PRO A 88 -31.81 6.43 6.68
CA PRO A 88 -31.30 5.22 7.36
C PRO A 88 -30.68 4.23 6.38
N TYR A 89 -29.75 3.39 6.86
CA TYR A 89 -29.15 2.39 5.99
C TYR A 89 -30.23 1.43 5.48
N PRO A 90 -30.20 1.07 4.18
CA PRO A 90 -31.15 0.11 3.62
C PRO A 90 -31.07 -1.25 4.34
N ASP A 91 -32.22 -1.90 4.56
CA ASP A 91 -32.29 -3.20 5.26
C ASP A 91 -31.53 -4.32 4.53
N ASP A 92 -31.34 -4.21 3.21
CA ASP A 92 -30.62 -5.15 2.36
C ASP A 92 -29.12 -4.81 2.24
N LEU A 93 -28.63 -3.80 2.97
CA LEU A 93 -27.21 -3.45 3.01
C LEU A 93 -26.51 -4.14 4.18
N VAL A 94 -25.58 -5.02 3.86
CA VAL A 94 -24.69 -5.64 4.85
C VAL A 94 -23.52 -4.71 5.13
N ILE A 95 -23.35 -4.30 6.39
CA ILE A 95 -22.20 -3.52 6.84
C ILE A 95 -21.29 -4.42 7.67
N ALA A 96 -20.03 -4.60 7.21
CA ALA A 96 -19.03 -5.41 7.88
C ALA A 96 -17.93 -4.52 8.45
N GLN A 97 -17.47 -4.83 9.66
CA GLN A 97 -16.23 -4.25 10.18
C GLN A 97 -15.02 -4.94 9.55
N PRO A 98 -13.91 -4.21 9.30
CA PRO A 98 -12.73 -4.79 8.67
C PRO A 98 -12.05 -5.83 9.58
N ARG A 99 -11.73 -7.00 9.01
CA ARG A 99 -11.02 -8.11 9.66
C ARG A 99 -9.71 -8.39 8.93
N MET A 100 -8.72 -7.51 9.07
CA MET A 100 -7.48 -7.52 8.27
C MET A 100 -6.75 -8.86 8.33
N ARG A 101 -6.76 -9.55 9.49
CA ARG A 101 -6.16 -10.88 9.62
C ARG A 101 -6.81 -11.90 8.66
N VAL A 102 -8.13 -11.93 8.60
CA VAL A 102 -8.88 -12.84 7.71
C VAL A 102 -8.55 -12.54 6.24
N TYR A 103 -8.40 -11.25 5.90
CA TYR A 103 -8.02 -10.86 4.53
C TYR A 103 -6.60 -11.31 4.18
N MET A 104 -5.66 -11.20 5.11
CA MET A 104 -4.29 -11.68 4.90
C MET A 104 -4.22 -13.20 4.78
N GLU A 105 -4.97 -13.94 5.61
CA GLU A 105 -5.08 -15.39 5.53
C GLU A 105 -5.67 -15.85 4.18
N LYS A 106 -6.75 -15.17 3.73
CA LYS A 106 -7.36 -15.42 2.42
C LYS A 106 -6.41 -15.08 1.26
N ASN A 107 -5.66 -13.98 1.35
CA ASN A 107 -4.61 -13.66 0.37
C ASN A 107 -3.55 -14.76 0.29
N GLN A 108 -3.08 -15.29 1.43
CA GLN A 108 -2.11 -16.37 1.44
C GLN A 108 -2.67 -17.65 0.81
N GLU A 109 -3.95 -17.96 1.05
CA GLU A 109 -4.64 -19.08 0.42
C GLU A 109 -4.66 -18.96 -1.11
N ILE A 110 -5.07 -17.79 -1.62
CA ILE A 110 -5.09 -17.50 -3.06
C ILE A 110 -3.68 -17.55 -3.66
N ASN A 111 -2.68 -16.99 -2.99
CA ASN A 111 -1.29 -17.04 -3.48
C ASN A 111 -0.71 -18.47 -3.49
N ARG A 112 -1.16 -19.38 -2.61
CA ARG A 112 -0.80 -20.81 -2.71
C ARG A 112 -1.38 -21.45 -3.99
N ILE A 113 -2.60 -21.07 -4.39
CA ILE A 113 -3.18 -21.52 -5.65
C ILE A 113 -2.32 -21.03 -6.81
N TYR A 114 -1.94 -19.75 -6.85
CA TYR A 114 -1.08 -19.21 -7.90
C TYR A 114 0.27 -19.93 -8.00
N LYS A 115 0.91 -20.21 -6.86
CA LYS A 115 2.17 -20.99 -6.78
C LYS A 115 2.06 -22.42 -7.25
N SER A 116 0.87 -22.98 -7.42
CA SER A 116 0.69 -24.29 -8.05
C SER A 116 0.77 -24.22 -9.59
N TYR A 117 0.66 -23.04 -10.17
CA TYR A 117 0.69 -22.82 -11.62
C TYR A 117 2.05 -22.35 -12.15
N VAL A 118 2.83 -21.67 -11.32
CA VAL A 118 4.13 -21.10 -11.68
C VAL A 118 5.11 -21.29 -10.51
N ASP A 119 6.40 -21.26 -10.79
CA ASP A 119 7.42 -21.25 -9.75
C ASP A 119 7.51 -19.88 -9.05
N GLU A 120 8.30 -19.81 -7.98
CA GLU A 120 8.42 -18.59 -7.16
C GLU A 120 9.03 -17.41 -7.92
N ALA A 121 9.91 -17.66 -8.90
CA ALA A 121 10.52 -16.61 -9.74
C ALA A 121 9.51 -16.01 -10.72
N ASN A 122 8.49 -16.77 -11.10
CA ASN A 122 7.45 -16.37 -12.04
C ASN A 122 6.16 -15.88 -11.36
N HIS A 123 6.19 -15.68 -10.03
CA HIS A 123 5.08 -15.15 -9.23
C HIS A 123 5.52 -13.89 -8.46
N HIS A 124 4.83 -12.78 -8.69
CA HIS A 124 5.06 -11.53 -7.98
C HIS A 124 3.78 -11.02 -7.33
N VAL A 125 3.74 -11.02 -5.99
CA VAL A 125 2.63 -10.42 -5.22
C VAL A 125 2.77 -8.91 -5.26
N PHE A 126 1.88 -8.25 -5.99
CA PHE A 126 1.91 -6.80 -6.19
C PHE A 126 1.20 -6.04 -5.07
N SER A 127 0.07 -6.57 -4.61
CA SER A 127 -0.69 -6.01 -3.48
C SER A 127 -1.36 -7.13 -2.67
N VAL A 128 -2.22 -6.76 -1.70
CA VAL A 128 -2.99 -7.72 -0.90
C VAL A 128 -4.03 -8.49 -1.73
N ASP A 129 -4.41 -8.00 -2.89
CA ASP A 129 -5.47 -8.53 -3.76
C ASP A 129 -5.02 -8.72 -5.21
N GLU A 130 -3.77 -8.38 -5.51
CA GLU A 130 -3.26 -8.39 -6.87
C GLU A 130 -1.91 -9.10 -7.00
N SER A 131 -1.77 -9.96 -8.02
CA SER A 131 -0.55 -10.70 -8.32
C SER A 131 -0.27 -10.75 -9.81
N PHE A 132 1.02 -10.81 -10.16
CA PHE A 132 1.49 -11.11 -11.52
C PHE A 132 2.02 -12.53 -11.59
N LEU A 133 1.67 -13.24 -12.66
CA LEU A 133 2.17 -14.57 -12.99
C LEU A 133 2.74 -14.57 -14.42
N ASP A 134 3.92 -15.09 -14.58
CA ASP A 134 4.46 -15.43 -15.90
C ASP A 134 4.17 -16.90 -16.19
N VAL A 135 3.23 -17.16 -17.07
CA VAL A 135 2.74 -18.50 -17.39
C VAL A 135 3.32 -19.08 -18.69
N THR A 136 4.27 -18.35 -19.33
CA THR A 136 4.86 -18.67 -20.62
C THR A 136 5.31 -20.14 -20.71
N ASP A 137 5.96 -20.66 -19.68
CA ASP A 137 6.50 -22.01 -19.67
C ASP A 137 5.56 -23.06 -19.04
N SER A 138 4.34 -22.65 -18.60
CA SER A 138 3.43 -23.53 -17.83
C SER A 138 2.41 -24.28 -18.69
N PHE A 139 2.20 -23.91 -19.94
CA PHE A 139 1.10 -24.42 -20.78
C PHE A 139 1.11 -25.94 -20.94
N LYS A 140 2.28 -26.53 -21.19
CA LYS A 140 2.41 -27.98 -21.39
C LYS A 140 2.04 -28.77 -20.12
N LEU A 141 2.42 -28.25 -18.96
CA LEU A 141 2.13 -28.90 -17.67
C LEU A 141 0.62 -28.95 -17.40
N PHE A 142 -0.09 -27.86 -17.72
CA PHE A 142 -1.52 -27.72 -17.46
C PHE A 142 -2.39 -28.13 -18.67
N LYS A 143 -1.77 -28.57 -19.78
CA LYS A 143 -2.45 -29.04 -21.01
C LYS A 143 -3.41 -27.98 -21.57
N VAL A 144 -2.97 -26.73 -21.58
CA VAL A 144 -3.66 -25.58 -22.19
C VAL A 144 -2.90 -25.12 -23.42
N SER A 145 -3.59 -24.44 -24.33
CA SER A 145 -3.03 -23.99 -25.61
C SER A 145 -2.71 -22.49 -25.64
N SER A 146 -3.24 -21.73 -24.68
CA SER A 146 -3.11 -20.26 -24.65
C SER A 146 -3.07 -19.71 -23.22
N ALA A 147 -2.59 -18.45 -23.08
CA ALA A 147 -2.65 -17.70 -21.84
C ALA A 147 -4.09 -17.47 -21.39
N TYR A 148 -5.02 -17.34 -22.33
CA TYR A 148 -6.44 -17.17 -22.04
C TYR A 148 -7.05 -18.42 -21.39
N GLU A 149 -6.79 -19.62 -21.94
CA GLU A 149 -7.21 -20.87 -21.30
C GLU A 149 -6.58 -21.08 -19.92
N MET A 150 -5.30 -20.66 -19.76
CA MET A 150 -4.64 -20.70 -18.46
C MET A 150 -5.31 -19.75 -17.47
N ALA A 151 -5.66 -18.53 -17.89
CA ALA A 151 -6.37 -17.55 -17.08
C ALA A 151 -7.73 -18.09 -16.62
N GLN A 152 -8.52 -18.68 -17.53
CA GLN A 152 -9.81 -19.30 -17.18
C GLN A 152 -9.66 -20.42 -16.16
N LYS A 153 -8.63 -21.24 -16.32
CA LYS A 153 -8.35 -22.33 -15.39
C LYS A 153 -8.00 -21.82 -14.01
N ILE A 154 -7.11 -20.82 -13.91
CA ILE A 154 -6.72 -20.20 -12.64
C ILE A 154 -7.93 -19.50 -11.99
N GLN A 155 -8.71 -18.75 -12.76
CA GLN A 155 -9.92 -18.08 -12.28
C GLN A 155 -10.91 -19.04 -11.67
N LYS A 156 -11.14 -20.18 -12.35
CA LYS A 156 -12.01 -21.24 -11.88
C LYS A 156 -11.49 -21.88 -10.59
N ASP A 157 -10.20 -22.22 -10.53
CA ASP A 157 -9.60 -22.87 -9.36
C ASP A 157 -9.61 -21.96 -8.12
N VAL A 158 -9.38 -20.64 -8.31
CA VAL A 158 -9.50 -19.65 -7.21
C VAL A 158 -10.94 -19.59 -6.72
N TYR A 159 -11.91 -19.52 -7.63
CA TYR A 159 -13.32 -19.49 -7.24
C TYR A 159 -13.77 -20.77 -6.53
N ASP A 160 -13.44 -21.94 -7.08
CA ASP A 160 -13.84 -23.23 -6.53
C ASP A 160 -13.30 -23.47 -5.11
N GLN A 161 -12.06 -22.99 -4.84
CA GLN A 161 -11.42 -23.18 -3.54
C GLN A 161 -11.75 -22.08 -2.52
N THR A 162 -12.00 -20.85 -2.98
CA THR A 162 -12.10 -19.70 -2.06
C THR A 162 -13.43 -18.94 -2.15
N GLY A 163 -14.24 -19.18 -3.16
CA GLY A 163 -15.45 -18.39 -3.45
C GLY A 163 -15.19 -16.97 -3.94
N ILE A 164 -13.91 -16.61 -4.21
CA ILE A 164 -13.52 -15.25 -4.64
C ILE A 164 -13.45 -15.18 -6.15
N TYR A 165 -14.13 -14.20 -6.72
CA TYR A 165 -14.03 -13.90 -8.15
C TYR A 165 -12.76 -13.10 -8.44
N THR A 166 -12.08 -13.44 -9.54
CA THR A 166 -10.90 -12.72 -10.01
C THR A 166 -11.13 -12.09 -11.38
N THR A 167 -10.46 -10.97 -11.60
CA THR A 167 -10.38 -10.28 -12.89
C THR A 167 -8.95 -10.44 -13.40
N ILE A 168 -8.75 -10.76 -14.67
CA ILE A 168 -7.43 -11.09 -15.22
C ILE A 168 -7.15 -10.27 -16.47
N GLY A 169 -6.01 -9.59 -16.48
CA GLY A 169 -5.44 -8.99 -17.67
C GLY A 169 -4.27 -9.82 -18.17
N ILE A 170 -4.20 -10.05 -19.46
CA ILE A 170 -3.14 -10.80 -20.15
C ILE A 170 -2.38 -9.84 -21.06
N GLY A 171 -1.05 -9.94 -21.09
CA GLY A 171 -0.23 -9.11 -21.96
C GLY A 171 1.17 -9.66 -22.17
N ASP A 172 1.88 -9.13 -23.19
CA ASP A 172 3.25 -9.50 -23.50
C ASP A 172 4.25 -9.17 -22.39
N ASN A 173 3.87 -8.34 -21.46
CA ASN A 173 4.69 -7.85 -20.35
C ASN A 173 3.81 -7.40 -19.18
N PRO A 174 4.39 -7.13 -17.99
CA PRO A 174 3.62 -6.73 -16.81
C PRO A 174 2.79 -5.46 -17.01
N PHE A 175 3.28 -4.48 -17.76
CA PHE A 175 2.54 -3.24 -18.00
C PHE A 175 1.28 -3.47 -18.83
N LEU A 176 1.39 -4.17 -19.98
CA LEU A 176 0.21 -4.49 -20.81
C LEU A 176 -0.80 -5.35 -20.07
N ALA A 177 -0.35 -6.38 -19.34
CA ALA A 177 -1.23 -7.19 -18.51
C ALA A 177 -1.98 -6.34 -17.46
N LYS A 178 -1.30 -5.38 -16.82
CA LYS A 178 -1.93 -4.48 -15.85
C LYS A 178 -2.96 -3.56 -16.48
N VAL A 179 -2.68 -2.97 -17.63
CA VAL A 179 -3.61 -2.06 -18.29
C VAL A 179 -4.79 -2.83 -18.88
N ALA A 180 -4.57 -4.04 -19.44
CA ALA A 180 -5.63 -4.95 -19.87
C ALA A 180 -6.58 -5.31 -18.70
N LEU A 181 -6.04 -5.59 -17.52
CA LEU A 181 -6.82 -5.80 -16.30
C LEU A 181 -7.67 -4.58 -15.95
N ASP A 182 -7.04 -3.40 -15.84
CA ASP A 182 -7.69 -2.22 -15.28
C ASP A 182 -8.78 -1.64 -16.21
N ILE A 183 -8.61 -1.77 -17.53
CA ILE A 183 -9.48 -1.13 -18.53
C ILE A 183 -10.29 -2.17 -19.32
N GLY A 184 -9.65 -3.22 -19.78
CA GLY A 184 -10.28 -4.25 -20.61
C GLY A 184 -11.15 -5.20 -19.80
N ALA A 185 -10.55 -6.00 -18.92
CA ALA A 185 -11.21 -7.09 -18.22
C ALA A 185 -12.41 -6.66 -17.34
N LYS A 186 -12.45 -5.41 -16.90
CA LYS A 186 -13.61 -4.86 -16.16
C LYS A 186 -14.87 -4.69 -17.02
N LYS A 187 -14.74 -4.68 -18.34
CA LYS A 187 -15.83 -4.53 -19.32
C LYS A 187 -16.28 -5.87 -19.91
N GLU A 188 -15.41 -6.88 -19.86
CA GLU A 188 -15.69 -8.21 -20.40
C GLU A 188 -16.58 -9.03 -19.45
N GLY A 189 -17.46 -9.85 -20.04
CA GLY A 189 -18.44 -10.66 -19.29
C GLY A 189 -17.80 -11.75 -18.44
N ASP A 190 -16.68 -12.33 -18.88
CA ASP A 190 -15.88 -13.34 -18.20
C ASP A 190 -14.76 -12.76 -17.33
N MET A 191 -14.62 -11.44 -17.30
CA MET A 191 -13.62 -10.70 -16.51
C MET A 191 -12.17 -11.00 -16.94
N ILE A 192 -11.93 -11.35 -18.20
CA ILE A 192 -10.60 -11.58 -18.78
C ILE A 192 -10.44 -10.69 -20.00
N ALA A 193 -9.28 -10.02 -20.12
CA ALA A 193 -8.90 -9.27 -21.31
C ALA A 193 -7.46 -9.57 -21.68
N GLU A 194 -7.21 -9.68 -22.97
CA GLU A 194 -5.89 -9.92 -23.53
C GLU A 194 -5.50 -8.77 -24.44
N TRP A 195 -4.37 -8.09 -24.13
CA TRP A 195 -3.80 -7.01 -24.92
C TRP A 195 -2.37 -7.31 -25.26
N ARG A 196 -2.10 -7.42 -26.56
CA ARG A 196 -0.77 -7.70 -27.10
C ARG A 196 -0.17 -6.45 -27.73
N TYR A 197 1.11 -6.52 -28.09
CA TYR A 197 1.77 -5.40 -28.79
C TYR A 197 1.04 -4.95 -30.03
N GLU A 198 0.47 -5.88 -30.79
CA GLU A 198 -0.31 -5.61 -32.01
C GLU A 198 -1.61 -4.86 -31.72
N ASP A 199 -2.17 -5.01 -30.51
CA ASP A 199 -3.42 -4.36 -30.11
C ASP A 199 -3.21 -2.94 -29.60
N VAL A 200 -1.97 -2.50 -29.37
CA VAL A 200 -1.65 -1.18 -28.77
C VAL A 200 -2.35 -0.02 -29.48
N PRO A 201 -2.41 0.06 -30.82
CA PRO A 201 -3.11 1.14 -31.51
C PRO A 201 -4.60 1.17 -31.24
N ASP A 202 -5.24 0.02 -31.10
CA ASP A 202 -6.69 -0.13 -30.98
C ASP A 202 -7.16 -0.20 -29.52
N THR A 203 -6.22 -0.33 -28.58
CA THR A 203 -6.51 -0.43 -27.13
C THR A 203 -5.83 0.68 -26.33
N LEU A 204 -4.54 0.60 -26.10
CA LEU A 204 -3.77 1.50 -25.23
C LEU A 204 -3.84 2.96 -25.73
N TRP A 205 -3.70 3.20 -27.02
CA TRP A 205 -3.78 4.56 -27.58
C TRP A 205 -5.17 5.17 -27.56
N GLN A 206 -6.20 4.37 -27.36
CA GLN A 206 -7.60 4.84 -27.24
C GLN A 206 -7.93 5.36 -25.85
N ILE A 207 -7.02 5.24 -24.88
CA ILE A 207 -7.21 5.75 -23.52
C ILE A 207 -7.14 7.27 -23.51
N ALA A 208 -8.28 7.90 -23.25
CA ALA A 208 -8.43 9.35 -23.29
C ALA A 208 -7.91 10.03 -22.00
N ASP A 209 -8.12 9.40 -20.84
CA ASP A 209 -7.64 9.95 -19.56
C ASP A 209 -6.34 9.27 -19.15
N LEU A 210 -5.27 10.05 -19.14
CA LEU A 210 -3.94 9.60 -18.70
C LEU A 210 -3.93 8.98 -17.29
N THR A 211 -4.87 9.37 -16.43
CA THR A 211 -4.92 8.86 -15.04
C THR A 211 -5.47 7.43 -14.93
N GLU A 212 -6.04 6.89 -16.01
CA GLU A 212 -6.45 5.49 -16.08
C GLU A 212 -5.24 4.55 -16.30
N VAL A 213 -4.11 5.10 -16.76
CA VAL A 213 -2.90 4.31 -16.98
C VAL A 213 -2.10 4.15 -15.68
N CYS A 214 -1.80 2.92 -15.34
CA CYS A 214 -0.95 2.60 -14.18
C CYS A 214 0.37 3.39 -14.21
N GLY A 215 0.70 4.06 -13.09
CA GLY A 215 1.89 4.92 -12.97
C GLY A 215 1.67 6.39 -13.31
N ILE A 216 0.51 6.78 -13.86
CA ILE A 216 0.18 8.18 -14.15
C ILE A 216 -0.88 8.69 -13.18
N GLY A 217 -0.48 9.23 -12.04
CA GLY A 217 -1.39 9.90 -11.11
C GLY A 217 -1.72 11.34 -11.55
N HIS A 218 -2.72 11.98 -10.91
CA HIS A 218 -3.19 13.32 -11.24
C HIS A 218 -2.10 14.40 -11.35
N ARG A 219 -1.02 14.30 -10.56
CA ARG A 219 0.10 15.26 -10.64
C ARG A 219 0.90 15.09 -11.92
N MET A 220 1.18 13.85 -12.32
CA MET A 220 1.89 13.55 -13.56
C MET A 220 1.02 13.90 -14.77
N ALA A 221 -0.26 13.52 -14.78
CA ALA A 221 -1.20 13.88 -15.83
C ALA A 221 -1.29 15.40 -16.03
N ARG A 222 -1.35 16.20 -14.95
CA ARG A 222 -1.32 17.65 -15.03
C ARG A 222 -0.02 18.18 -15.65
N ARG A 223 1.11 17.58 -15.31
CA ARG A 223 2.42 17.95 -15.85
C ARG A 223 2.52 17.63 -17.35
N LEU A 224 2.01 16.46 -17.77
CA LEU A 224 1.93 16.06 -19.18
C LEU A 224 1.00 16.98 -19.98
N LYS A 225 -0.19 17.29 -19.44
CA LYS A 225 -1.13 18.26 -20.05
C LYS A 225 -0.49 19.65 -20.23
N GLY A 226 0.33 20.10 -19.27
CA GLY A 226 1.12 21.33 -19.39
C GLY A 226 2.19 21.29 -20.49
N MET A 227 2.50 20.11 -21.02
CA MET A 227 3.39 19.90 -22.17
C MET A 227 2.63 19.66 -23.48
N GLY A 228 1.28 19.78 -23.47
CA GLY A 228 0.41 19.54 -24.64
C GLY A 228 0.06 18.07 -24.86
N ILE A 229 0.33 17.16 -23.90
CA ILE A 229 0.07 15.73 -23.97
C ILE A 229 -1.21 15.45 -23.17
N ASN A 230 -2.32 15.15 -23.83
CA ASN A 230 -3.65 15.05 -23.23
C ASN A 230 -4.15 13.62 -23.03
N ASN A 231 -3.67 12.67 -23.82
CA ASN A 231 -4.06 11.27 -23.84
C ASN A 231 -2.84 10.38 -24.11
N VAL A 232 -3.04 9.05 -24.15
CA VAL A 232 -1.94 8.09 -24.38
C VAL A 232 -1.42 8.17 -25.80
N TYR A 233 -2.26 8.43 -26.79
CA TYR A 233 -1.83 8.62 -28.19
C TYR A 233 -0.85 9.81 -28.30
N ASP A 234 -1.20 10.96 -27.71
CA ASP A 234 -0.28 12.12 -27.67
C ASP A 234 1.04 11.78 -27.00
N LEU A 235 1.00 10.98 -25.92
CA LEU A 235 2.20 10.57 -25.19
C LEU A 235 3.11 9.69 -26.07
N ALA A 236 2.53 8.71 -26.76
CA ALA A 236 3.26 7.82 -27.66
C ALA A 236 3.88 8.56 -28.86
N HIS A 237 3.19 9.60 -29.34
CA HIS A 237 3.64 10.40 -30.49
C HIS A 237 4.39 11.68 -30.11
N SER A 238 4.69 11.87 -28.81
CA SER A 238 5.51 12.97 -28.32
C SER A 238 7.00 12.72 -28.55
N SER A 239 7.83 13.72 -28.29
CA SER A 239 9.29 13.55 -28.39
C SER A 239 9.84 12.85 -27.15
N TYR A 240 10.45 11.67 -27.34
CA TYR A 240 11.21 10.95 -26.31
C TYR A 240 12.24 11.83 -25.61
N TYR A 241 12.99 12.60 -26.39
CA TYR A 241 14.09 13.42 -25.87
C TYR A 241 13.56 14.55 -24.97
N VAL A 242 12.44 15.17 -25.33
CA VAL A 242 11.78 16.20 -24.52
C VAL A 242 11.23 15.60 -23.24
N LEU A 243 10.61 14.43 -23.29
CA LEU A 243 10.10 13.73 -22.10
C LEU A 243 11.25 13.37 -21.15
N LYS A 244 12.34 12.80 -21.69
CA LYS A 244 13.52 12.42 -20.90
C LYS A 244 14.20 13.65 -20.27
N ASP A 245 14.33 14.76 -20.99
CA ASP A 245 14.90 16.00 -20.47
C ASP A 245 14.04 16.58 -19.33
N LYS A 246 12.75 16.70 -19.53
CA LYS A 246 11.84 17.32 -18.54
C LYS A 246 11.45 16.44 -17.36
N LEU A 247 11.39 15.11 -17.54
CA LEU A 247 10.88 14.16 -16.56
C LEU A 247 11.93 13.13 -16.11
N GLY A 248 13.13 13.15 -16.70
CA GLY A 248 14.21 12.21 -16.36
C GLY A 248 13.86 10.76 -16.74
N VAL A 249 14.27 9.82 -15.89
CA VAL A 249 13.98 8.39 -16.07
C VAL A 249 12.48 8.10 -16.21
N MET A 250 11.65 8.80 -15.44
CA MET A 250 10.20 8.65 -15.54
C MET A 250 9.66 9.04 -16.91
N GLY A 251 10.22 10.06 -17.55
CA GLY A 251 9.82 10.45 -18.91
C GLY A 251 10.16 9.38 -19.94
N ALA A 252 11.32 8.76 -19.82
CA ALA A 252 11.72 7.64 -20.68
C ALA A 252 10.81 6.42 -20.50
N GLN A 253 10.45 6.10 -19.24
CA GLN A 253 9.56 5.00 -18.91
C GLN A 253 8.15 5.25 -19.41
N LEU A 254 7.58 6.44 -19.18
CA LEU A 254 6.25 6.80 -19.66
C LEU A 254 6.15 6.72 -21.19
N TYR A 255 7.22 7.13 -21.89
CA TYR A 255 7.28 6.98 -23.34
C TYR A 255 7.24 5.51 -23.77
N ALA A 256 8.07 4.64 -23.13
CA ALA A 256 8.07 3.21 -23.44
C ALA A 256 6.69 2.58 -23.13
N HIS A 257 6.12 2.88 -21.98
CA HIS A 257 4.81 2.39 -21.57
C HIS A 257 3.70 2.85 -22.53
N SER A 258 3.76 4.06 -23.10
CA SER A 258 2.76 4.50 -24.09
C SER A 258 2.80 3.71 -25.39
N TRP A 259 3.89 3.00 -25.66
CA TRP A 259 4.03 2.02 -26.73
C TRP A 259 3.77 0.59 -26.27
N GLY A 260 3.28 0.39 -25.06
CA GLY A 260 3.06 -0.93 -24.47
C GLY A 260 4.35 -1.67 -24.08
N VAL A 261 5.50 -1.01 -24.08
CA VAL A 261 6.79 -1.65 -23.84
C VAL A 261 7.19 -1.55 -22.36
N ASP A 262 7.39 -2.72 -21.76
CA ASP A 262 7.98 -2.89 -20.41
C ASP A 262 8.94 -4.09 -20.46
N ARG A 263 10.20 -3.85 -20.12
CA ARG A 263 11.27 -4.84 -20.13
C ARG A 263 11.53 -5.45 -18.74
N SER A 264 10.57 -5.31 -17.82
CA SER A 264 10.66 -5.89 -16.49
C SER A 264 10.45 -7.39 -16.53
N PHE A 265 11.23 -8.13 -15.73
CA PHE A 265 11.05 -9.56 -15.50
C PHE A 265 10.63 -9.79 -14.05
N LEU A 266 9.59 -10.61 -13.83
CA LEU A 266 9.05 -10.87 -12.51
C LEU A 266 10.07 -11.50 -11.57
N GLY A 267 10.92 -12.39 -12.09
CA GLY A 267 11.98 -13.07 -11.34
C GLY A 267 13.20 -12.22 -11.00
N THR A 268 13.25 -10.95 -11.45
CA THR A 268 14.38 -10.08 -11.13
C THR A 268 14.14 -9.41 -9.77
N PRO A 269 14.92 -9.75 -8.72
CA PRO A 269 14.73 -9.15 -7.40
C PRO A 269 14.96 -7.64 -7.44
N TYR A 270 13.99 -6.88 -7.01
CA TYR A 270 14.17 -5.45 -6.82
C TYR A 270 14.87 -5.17 -5.49
N THR A 271 16.13 -4.71 -5.57
CA THR A 271 16.88 -4.28 -4.39
C THR A 271 16.83 -2.77 -4.25
N THR A 272 16.18 -2.28 -3.20
CA THR A 272 16.19 -0.86 -2.88
C THR A 272 17.59 -0.45 -2.41
N LYS A 273 18.14 0.64 -2.97
CA LYS A 273 19.43 1.21 -2.51
C LYS A 273 19.33 1.73 -1.09
N ASP A 274 18.23 2.41 -0.80
CA ASP A 274 17.99 3.00 0.52
C ASP A 274 16.74 2.36 1.15
N LYS A 275 16.89 1.85 2.36
CA LYS A 275 15.80 1.33 3.17
C LYS A 275 15.47 2.31 4.28
N SER A 276 14.20 2.40 4.63
CA SER A 276 13.72 3.18 5.76
C SER A 276 12.68 2.40 6.56
N ILE A 277 12.61 2.64 7.85
CA ILE A 277 11.57 2.13 8.73
C ILE A 277 10.83 3.34 9.30
N GLY A 278 9.55 3.47 8.99
CA GLY A 278 8.73 4.58 9.45
C GLY A 278 7.40 4.13 10.02
N ASN A 279 6.79 5.03 10.77
CA ASN A 279 5.44 4.93 11.26
C ASN A 279 4.72 6.25 10.99
N SER A 280 3.46 6.18 10.57
CA SER A 280 2.63 7.37 10.44
C SER A 280 1.21 7.07 10.92
N GLN A 281 0.54 8.08 11.43
CA GLN A 281 -0.82 7.93 11.89
C GLN A 281 -1.63 9.22 11.74
N VAL A 282 -2.88 9.06 11.34
CA VAL A 282 -3.90 10.08 11.50
C VAL A 282 -4.40 10.00 12.93
N LEU A 283 -4.43 11.13 13.61
CA LEU A 283 -4.92 11.22 14.99
C LEU A 283 -6.45 11.13 15.01
N PRO A 284 -7.07 10.63 16.10
CA PRO A 284 -8.53 10.48 16.19
C PRO A 284 -9.27 11.82 16.24
N ARG A 285 -8.62 12.84 16.74
CA ARG A 285 -9.07 14.23 16.80
C ARG A 285 -7.92 15.16 16.47
N ASP A 286 -8.19 16.44 16.41
CA ASP A 286 -7.17 17.46 16.33
C ASP A 286 -6.42 17.58 17.66
N TYR A 287 -5.10 17.66 17.60
CA TYR A 287 -4.23 17.85 18.76
C TYR A 287 -3.61 19.25 18.69
N THR A 288 -3.77 20.00 19.78
CA THR A 288 -3.22 21.35 19.97
C THR A 288 -2.32 21.45 21.19
N ASP A 289 -2.26 20.40 22.00
CA ASP A 289 -1.40 20.30 23.16
C ASP A 289 -0.08 19.62 22.79
N LYS A 290 1.02 20.31 22.99
CA LYS A 290 2.38 19.80 22.73
C LYS A 290 2.70 18.53 23.52
N ASP A 291 2.22 18.43 24.75
CA ASP A 291 2.48 17.28 25.61
C ASP A 291 1.73 16.04 25.11
N GLU A 292 0.51 16.17 24.64
CA GLU A 292 -0.22 15.09 23.98
C GLU A 292 0.50 14.61 22.71
N ILE A 293 0.96 15.54 21.88
CA ILE A 293 1.73 15.24 20.66
C ILE A 293 3.04 14.52 21.04
N ALA A 294 3.73 14.98 22.08
CA ALA A 294 4.97 14.38 22.55
C ALA A 294 4.78 12.93 23.03
N VAL A 295 3.64 12.60 23.66
CA VAL A 295 3.31 11.22 24.02
C VAL A 295 3.26 10.33 22.78
N VAL A 296 2.53 10.75 21.73
CA VAL A 296 2.42 10.00 20.48
C VAL A 296 3.78 9.83 19.81
N VAL A 297 4.60 10.88 19.78
CA VAL A 297 5.95 10.83 19.19
C VAL A 297 6.84 9.83 19.92
N LYS A 298 6.79 9.75 21.26
CA LYS A 298 7.51 8.75 22.06
C LYS A 298 7.06 7.32 21.74
N GLU A 299 5.74 7.10 21.66
CA GLU A 299 5.16 5.81 21.28
C GLU A 299 5.62 5.34 19.89
N MET A 300 5.66 6.27 18.93
CA MET A 300 6.13 5.98 17.57
C MET A 300 7.64 5.68 17.55
N ALA A 301 8.44 6.38 18.36
CA ALA A 301 9.88 6.13 18.50
C ALA A 301 10.17 4.74 19.07
N ASP A 302 9.42 4.31 20.07
CA ASP A 302 9.51 2.97 20.66
C ASP A 302 9.21 1.88 19.62
N GLN A 303 8.14 2.05 18.82
CA GLN A 303 7.80 1.11 17.76
C GLN A 303 8.87 1.05 16.65
N ILE A 304 9.48 2.18 16.29
CA ILE A 304 10.57 2.23 15.30
C ILE A 304 11.81 1.54 15.86
N GLY A 305 12.20 1.80 17.11
CA GLY A 305 13.31 1.14 17.77
C GLY A 305 13.15 -0.38 17.80
N THR A 306 11.98 -0.88 18.20
CA THR A 306 11.63 -2.31 18.14
C THR A 306 11.77 -2.90 16.74
N ARG A 307 11.26 -2.20 15.71
CA ARG A 307 11.36 -2.68 14.32
C ARG A 307 12.79 -2.67 13.78
N LEU A 308 13.60 -1.68 14.15
CA LEU A 308 15.02 -1.63 13.82
C LEU A 308 15.77 -2.81 14.44
N ARG A 309 15.57 -3.09 15.74
CA ARG A 309 16.20 -4.22 16.44
C ARG A 309 15.79 -5.56 15.84
N ARG A 310 14.50 -5.76 15.53
CA ARG A 310 14.02 -6.97 14.84
C ARG A 310 14.65 -7.16 13.45
N ALA A 311 14.92 -6.07 12.75
CA ALA A 311 15.58 -6.09 11.45
C ALA A 311 17.11 -6.20 11.51
N GLY A 312 17.72 -6.23 12.71
CA GLY A 312 19.17 -6.18 12.88
C GLY A 312 19.79 -4.89 12.32
N ALA A 313 19.03 -3.80 12.32
CA ALA A 313 19.40 -2.53 11.71
C ALA A 313 19.60 -1.43 12.75
N GLN A 314 20.37 -0.41 12.36
CA GLN A 314 20.49 0.88 13.05
C GLN A 314 20.20 2.01 12.07
N THR A 315 19.61 3.10 12.56
CA THR A 315 19.34 4.29 11.73
C THR A 315 20.43 5.35 11.89
N GLN A 316 20.75 6.04 10.81
CA GLN A 316 21.61 7.22 10.80
C GLN A 316 20.85 8.53 10.55
N VAL A 317 19.53 8.46 10.31
CA VAL A 317 18.67 9.61 10.10
C VAL A 317 17.35 9.40 10.82
N VAL A 318 16.93 10.38 11.61
CA VAL A 318 15.60 10.45 12.21
C VAL A 318 14.88 11.66 11.65
N GLY A 319 13.64 11.49 11.19
CA GLY A 319 12.82 12.57 10.66
C GLY A 319 11.41 12.56 11.23
N LEU A 320 10.90 13.74 11.56
CA LEU A 320 9.55 14.00 12.07
C LEU A 320 8.79 14.87 11.08
N GLY A 321 7.54 14.49 10.80
CA GLY A 321 6.59 15.29 10.04
C GLY A 321 5.30 15.49 10.83
N LEU A 322 4.78 16.72 10.80
CA LEU A 322 3.52 17.13 11.39
C LEU A 322 2.58 17.57 10.27
N GLY A 323 1.47 16.88 10.10
CA GLY A 323 0.41 17.22 9.17
C GLY A 323 -0.70 17.95 9.89
N TYR A 324 -1.12 19.07 9.31
CA TYR A 324 -2.14 19.93 9.91
C TYR A 324 -3.55 19.38 9.71
N SER A 325 -4.49 19.88 10.51
CA SER A 325 -5.92 19.57 10.36
C SER A 325 -6.45 20.07 9.01
N MET A 326 -7.56 19.45 8.57
CA MET A 326 -8.19 19.84 7.31
C MET A 326 -8.66 21.30 7.36
N GLY A 327 -8.27 22.07 6.34
CA GLY A 327 -8.58 23.51 6.28
C GLY A 327 -7.56 24.41 6.97
N TYR A 328 -6.61 23.84 7.74
CA TYR A 328 -5.52 24.60 8.32
C TYR A 328 -4.31 24.66 7.37
N PHE A 329 -3.76 25.84 7.20
CA PHE A 329 -2.57 26.11 6.40
C PHE A 329 -1.62 27.01 7.20
N ASP A 330 -0.33 26.81 7.08
CA ASP A 330 0.65 27.72 7.63
C ASP A 330 0.71 29.04 6.82
N THR A 331 1.50 29.97 7.27
CA THR A 331 1.70 31.27 6.61
C THR A 331 2.29 31.16 5.20
N SER A 332 2.88 30.03 4.85
CA SER A 332 3.40 29.71 3.51
C SER A 332 2.40 28.91 2.64
N GLY A 333 1.18 28.66 3.12
CA GLY A 333 0.15 27.89 2.43
C GLY A 333 0.37 26.39 2.44
N LYS A 334 1.25 25.85 3.29
CA LYS A 334 1.50 24.41 3.42
C LYS A 334 0.52 23.75 4.39
N ARG A 335 0.25 22.47 4.16
CA ARG A 335 -0.63 21.62 4.99
C ARG A 335 0.14 20.79 6.02
N GLY A 336 1.41 21.07 6.25
CA GLY A 336 2.26 20.35 7.18
C GLY A 336 3.71 20.75 7.05
N ILE A 337 4.50 20.35 8.03
CA ILE A 337 5.91 20.64 8.15
C ILE A 337 6.69 19.37 8.49
N HIS A 338 7.93 19.25 8.02
CA HIS A 338 8.80 18.13 8.34
C HIS A 338 10.25 18.58 8.43
N LYS A 339 11.02 17.85 9.23
CA LYS A 339 12.46 18.02 9.36
C LYS A 339 13.13 16.68 9.70
N GLN A 340 14.38 16.54 9.31
CA GLN A 340 15.20 15.39 9.67
C GLN A 340 16.59 15.83 10.11
N VAL A 341 17.23 14.97 10.90
CA VAL A 341 18.61 15.17 11.36
C VAL A 341 19.39 13.86 11.20
N LYS A 342 20.69 13.98 10.99
CA LYS A 342 21.62 12.86 11.03
C LYS A 342 21.94 12.54 12.50
N VAL A 343 22.05 11.25 12.80
CA VAL A 343 22.38 10.74 14.13
C VAL A 343 23.51 9.71 14.02
N THR A 344 24.24 9.48 15.09
CA THR A 344 25.10 8.31 15.22
C THR A 344 24.26 7.05 15.07
N PRO A 345 24.75 5.99 14.37
CA PRO A 345 23.98 4.78 14.18
C PRO A 345 23.37 4.26 15.48
N THR A 346 22.05 4.12 15.53
CA THR A 346 21.32 3.71 16.72
C THR A 346 20.04 2.93 16.39
N ASN A 347 19.63 2.05 17.30
CA ASN A 347 18.31 1.42 17.35
C ASN A 347 17.67 1.51 18.74
N GLN A 348 18.25 2.35 19.61
CA GLN A 348 17.75 2.57 20.96
C GLN A 348 16.49 3.44 20.91
N SER A 349 15.39 2.95 21.49
CA SER A 349 14.09 3.65 21.52
C SER A 349 14.22 5.02 22.19
N LYS A 350 15.01 5.14 23.25
CA LYS A 350 15.25 6.37 24.00
C LYS A 350 15.92 7.45 23.14
N VAL A 351 17.00 7.11 22.44
CA VAL A 351 17.75 8.06 21.58
C VAL A 351 16.86 8.54 20.44
N ILE A 352 16.12 7.64 19.80
CA ILE A 352 15.19 8.01 18.73
C ILE A 352 14.09 8.94 19.26
N ALA A 353 13.57 8.68 20.47
CA ALA A 353 12.55 9.52 21.10
C ALA A 353 13.10 10.92 21.45
N GLU A 354 14.30 11.02 22.00
CA GLU A 354 14.95 12.30 22.32
C GLU A 354 15.16 13.16 21.08
N VAL A 355 15.65 12.58 19.99
CA VAL A 355 15.83 13.26 18.71
C VAL A 355 14.48 13.68 18.11
N ALA A 356 13.48 12.81 18.17
CA ALA A 356 12.15 13.13 17.67
C ALA A 356 11.47 14.26 18.47
N LEU A 357 11.65 14.29 19.79
CA LEU A 357 11.17 15.37 20.66
C LEU A 357 11.91 16.69 20.41
N TYR A 358 13.21 16.62 20.18
CA TYR A 358 13.97 17.79 19.73
C TYR A 358 13.42 18.35 18.41
N LEU A 359 13.16 17.47 17.43
CA LEU A 359 12.51 17.89 16.17
C LEU A 359 11.11 18.47 16.41
N LEU A 360 10.33 17.89 17.32
CA LEU A 360 9.03 18.41 17.71
C LEU A 360 9.15 19.84 18.27
N SER A 361 10.14 20.11 19.12
CA SER A 361 10.37 21.44 19.68
C SER A 361 10.73 22.49 18.62
N LEU A 362 11.31 22.06 17.50
CA LEU A 362 11.67 22.95 16.38
C LEU A 362 10.53 23.18 15.37
N LEU A 363 9.57 22.25 15.31
CA LEU A 363 8.54 22.23 14.26
C LEU A 363 7.17 22.69 14.76
N TYR A 364 6.89 22.43 16.05
CA TYR A 364 5.61 22.75 16.63
C TYR A 364 5.57 24.19 17.18
N ASP A 365 4.64 24.97 16.64
CA ASP A 365 4.37 26.35 17.01
C ASP A 365 2.83 26.55 17.02
N ASP A 366 2.18 25.90 18.00
CA ASP A 366 0.73 25.95 18.26
C ASP A 366 -0.20 25.63 17.08
N GLN A 367 0.31 24.87 16.08
CA GLN A 367 -0.52 24.41 14.97
C GLN A 367 -1.50 23.32 15.40
N VAL A 368 -2.61 23.22 14.68
CA VAL A 368 -3.61 22.15 14.85
C VAL A 368 -3.16 20.90 14.10
N ILE A 369 -2.70 19.89 14.84
CA ILE A 369 -2.10 18.68 14.28
C ILE A 369 -3.14 17.57 14.14
N ARG A 370 -3.21 16.97 12.95
CA ARG A 370 -4.07 15.83 12.64
C ARG A 370 -3.30 14.58 12.18
N HIS A 371 -2.05 14.72 11.80
CA HIS A 371 -1.22 13.63 11.33
C HIS A 371 0.21 13.76 11.85
N ILE A 372 0.78 12.65 12.30
CA ILE A 372 2.18 12.57 12.73
C ILE A 372 2.86 11.47 11.94
N SER A 373 4.05 11.73 11.41
CA SER A 373 4.93 10.77 10.78
C SER A 373 6.31 10.81 11.40
N LEU A 374 6.84 9.66 11.79
CA LEU A 374 8.20 9.49 12.28
C LEU A 374 8.87 8.42 11.42
N TYR A 375 10.08 8.70 10.94
CA TYR A 375 10.82 7.75 10.12
C TYR A 375 12.30 7.73 10.46
N SER A 376 12.90 6.57 10.21
CA SER A 376 14.32 6.29 10.30
C SER A 376 14.86 5.95 8.92
N GLY A 377 15.99 6.53 8.53
CA GLY A 377 16.60 6.34 7.21
C GLY A 377 18.09 6.06 7.27
N ASN A 378 18.71 5.84 6.10
CA ASN A 378 20.11 5.44 5.99
C ASN A 378 20.43 4.27 6.93
N LEU A 379 19.71 3.17 6.75
CA LEU A 379 19.83 2.00 7.61
C LEU A 379 21.15 1.28 7.37
N VAL A 380 21.83 0.97 8.45
CA VAL A 380 23.05 0.14 8.46
C VAL A 380 22.77 -1.15 9.22
N TYR A 381 23.32 -2.26 8.73
CA TYR A 381 23.05 -3.60 9.24
C TYR A 381 24.30 -4.22 9.83
N HIS A 382 24.14 -5.05 10.87
CA HIS A 382 25.22 -5.84 11.47
C HIS A 382 26.44 -5.04 11.94
N GLN A 383 26.24 -3.76 12.28
CA GLN A 383 27.32 -2.96 12.86
C GLN A 383 27.32 -3.07 14.39
N ALA A 384 28.53 -2.98 14.98
CA ALA A 384 28.68 -2.80 16.42
C ALA A 384 28.00 -1.50 16.85
N ILE A 385 27.45 -1.48 18.06
CA ILE A 385 26.84 -0.28 18.60
C ILE A 385 27.94 0.65 19.07
N GLN A 386 27.95 1.86 18.54
CA GLN A 386 28.85 2.92 18.97
C GLN A 386 28.30 3.55 20.23
N LEU A 387 29.04 3.41 21.34
CA LEU A 387 28.70 4.09 22.57
C LEU A 387 29.09 5.57 22.52
N ASN A 388 28.32 6.41 23.21
CA ASN A 388 28.61 7.82 23.38
C ASN A 388 29.68 8.00 24.52
N LEU A 389 30.82 8.62 24.21
CA LEU A 389 31.89 8.83 25.15
C LEU A 389 31.52 9.79 26.30
N PHE A 390 30.51 10.60 26.13
CA PHE A 390 30.07 11.61 27.10
C PHE A 390 28.97 11.10 28.04
N GLU A 391 28.54 9.85 27.88
CA GLU A 391 27.58 9.19 28.76
C GLU A 391 28.20 7.99 29.45
N SER A 392 27.71 7.65 30.63
CA SER A 392 28.14 6.45 31.34
C SER A 392 27.90 5.19 30.54
N GLU A 393 28.92 4.40 30.27
CA GLU A 393 28.83 3.10 29.58
C GLU A 393 27.77 2.19 30.24
N ASN A 394 27.76 2.12 31.56
CA ASN A 394 26.79 1.33 32.31
C ASN A 394 25.35 1.73 32.03
N ASN A 395 25.07 3.01 31.91
CA ASN A 395 23.72 3.51 31.61
C ASN A 395 23.30 3.16 30.18
N GLN A 396 24.19 3.34 29.21
CA GLN A 396 23.92 3.00 27.83
C GLN A 396 23.64 1.50 27.64
N VAL A 397 24.47 0.65 28.29
CA VAL A 397 24.27 -0.80 28.28
C VAL A 397 22.98 -1.20 29.00
N ALA A 398 22.60 -0.53 30.09
CA ALA A 398 21.34 -0.77 30.79
C ALA A 398 20.15 -0.40 29.95
N ASP A 399 20.16 0.74 29.25
CA ASP A 399 19.09 1.16 28.33
C ASP A 399 18.91 0.15 27.18
N MET A 400 20.01 -0.34 26.58
CA MET A 400 19.97 -1.37 25.55
C MET A 400 19.38 -2.69 26.04
N LYS A 401 19.79 -3.14 27.25
CA LYS A 401 19.23 -4.35 27.87
C LYS A 401 17.73 -4.17 28.15
N THR A 402 17.31 -3.00 28.58
CA THR A 402 15.92 -2.68 28.85
C THR A 402 15.08 -2.79 27.55
N ASP A 403 15.55 -2.22 26.44
CA ASP A 403 14.89 -2.33 25.14
C ASP A 403 14.70 -3.80 24.72
N VAL A 404 15.73 -4.63 24.87
CA VAL A 404 15.68 -6.08 24.53
C VAL A 404 14.71 -6.84 25.45
N ILE A 405 14.69 -6.52 26.73
CA ILE A 405 13.77 -7.13 27.70
C ILE A 405 12.32 -6.76 27.35
N VAL A 406 12.03 -5.49 27.08
CA VAL A 406 10.71 -5.01 26.67
C VAL A 406 10.25 -5.72 25.40
N ASP A 407 11.12 -5.79 24.38
CA ASP A 407 10.81 -6.48 23.12
C ASP A 407 10.52 -7.98 23.35
N THR A 408 11.29 -8.63 24.24
CA THR A 408 11.12 -10.06 24.56
C THR A 408 9.79 -10.32 25.27
N ILE A 409 9.44 -9.50 26.26
CA ILE A 409 8.18 -9.61 26.99
C ILE A 409 7.01 -9.39 26.04
N ARG A 410 7.06 -8.33 25.23
CA ARG A 410 6.00 -8.02 24.27
C ARG A 410 5.86 -9.08 23.19
N LYS A 411 6.97 -9.68 22.72
CA LYS A 411 6.93 -10.80 21.77
C LYS A 411 6.24 -12.03 22.37
N LYS A 412 6.46 -12.32 23.66
CA LYS A 412 5.92 -13.52 24.32
C LYS A 412 4.48 -13.34 24.78
N TYR A 413 4.12 -12.17 25.28
CA TYR A 413 2.84 -11.93 25.97
C TYR A 413 1.96 -10.88 25.30
N GLY A 414 2.38 -10.35 24.15
CA GLY A 414 1.68 -9.29 23.41
C GLY A 414 2.03 -7.89 23.89
N PHE A 415 1.76 -6.90 23.02
CA PHE A 415 2.12 -5.49 23.28
C PHE A 415 1.56 -4.94 24.60
N LYS A 416 0.30 -5.30 24.92
CA LYS A 416 -0.41 -4.79 26.13
C LYS A 416 0.15 -5.30 27.44
N SER A 417 0.99 -6.33 27.43
CA SER A 417 1.58 -6.89 28.64
C SER A 417 2.58 -5.95 29.33
N LEU A 418 3.17 -5.04 28.54
CA LEU A 418 4.12 -4.04 29.05
C LEU A 418 4.04 -2.76 28.22
N VAL A 419 3.43 -1.73 28.78
CA VAL A 419 3.28 -0.41 28.16
C VAL A 419 3.95 0.67 29.03
N TYR A 420 4.39 1.75 28.39
CA TYR A 420 4.89 2.90 29.15
C TYR A 420 3.73 3.63 29.83
N ALA A 421 3.95 4.10 31.07
CA ALA A 421 2.94 4.86 31.80
C ALA A 421 2.48 6.13 31.05
N SER A 422 3.34 6.71 30.20
CA SER A 422 2.98 7.82 29.31
C SER A 422 1.86 7.48 28.33
N SER A 423 1.74 6.21 27.90
CA SER A 423 0.66 5.75 27.00
C SER A 423 -0.72 5.72 27.67
N LEU A 424 -0.80 5.86 28.99
CA LEU A 424 -2.05 5.99 29.75
C LEU A 424 -2.49 7.45 29.91
N LYS A 425 -1.64 8.42 29.51
CA LYS A 425 -2.00 9.85 29.54
C LYS A 425 -2.93 10.22 28.39
N ALA A 426 -3.55 11.39 28.53
CA ALA A 426 -4.28 12.02 27.42
C ALA A 426 -3.35 12.13 26.19
N GLY A 427 -3.90 11.84 25.03
CA GLY A 427 -3.11 11.80 23.79
C GLY A 427 -2.49 10.43 23.46
N GLY A 428 -2.29 9.51 24.43
CA GLY A 428 -1.74 8.17 24.19
C GLY A 428 -2.55 7.36 23.16
N ARG A 429 -1.85 6.66 22.25
CA ARG A 429 -2.47 5.92 21.14
C ARG A 429 -1.97 4.49 21.00
N ALA A 430 -0.82 4.14 21.63
CA ALA A 430 -0.18 2.85 21.40
C ALA A 430 -1.05 1.66 21.80
N ILE A 431 -1.83 1.79 22.89
CA ILE A 431 -2.72 0.73 23.39
C ILE A 431 -3.84 0.45 22.41
N ASP A 432 -4.53 1.50 21.93
CA ASP A 432 -5.61 1.36 20.94
C ASP A 432 -5.05 0.81 19.61
N ARG A 433 -3.93 1.36 19.17
CA ARG A 433 -3.28 0.97 17.91
C ARG A 433 -2.69 -0.44 17.92
N SER A 434 -2.40 -1.00 19.09
CA SER A 434 -1.95 -2.39 19.20
C SER A 434 -2.98 -3.41 18.68
N SER A 435 -4.24 -3.02 18.59
CA SER A 435 -5.32 -3.81 18.00
C SER A 435 -5.55 -3.55 16.50
N LEU A 436 -4.75 -2.67 15.85
CA LEU A 436 -4.93 -2.29 14.46
C LEU A 436 -3.85 -2.89 13.55
N VAL A 437 -4.23 -3.34 12.37
CA VAL A 437 -3.31 -3.71 11.26
C VAL A 437 -3.46 -2.69 10.15
N GLY A 438 -2.36 -2.09 9.71
CA GLY A 438 -2.38 -1.05 8.67
C GLY A 438 -3.25 0.17 9.01
N GLY A 439 -3.53 0.42 10.32
CA GLY A 439 -4.43 1.49 10.77
C GLY A 439 -5.90 1.09 10.84
N HIS A 440 -6.25 -0.15 10.51
CA HIS A 440 -7.62 -0.68 10.53
C HIS A 440 -7.77 -1.80 11.56
N ALA A 441 -9.01 -2.09 11.98
CA ALA A 441 -9.30 -3.18 12.91
C ALA A 441 -8.81 -4.52 12.36
N GLY A 442 -8.17 -5.34 13.20
CA GLY A 442 -7.63 -6.62 12.77
C GLY A 442 -6.39 -7.11 13.52
N GLY A 443 -5.94 -6.31 14.48
CA GLY A 443 -4.98 -6.67 15.54
C GLY A 443 -3.54 -6.92 15.10
N MET A 444 -2.61 -6.28 15.78
CA MET A 444 -1.19 -6.67 15.74
C MET A 444 -0.93 -8.06 16.35
N ALA A 445 -1.88 -8.58 17.14
CA ALA A 445 -1.82 -9.93 17.71
C ALA A 445 -1.73 -11.05 16.65
N GLY A 446 -2.12 -10.76 15.38
CA GLY A 446 -1.97 -11.71 14.27
C GLY A 446 -0.55 -11.80 13.70
N ILE A 447 0.27 -10.78 13.89
CA ILE A 447 1.68 -10.80 13.43
C ILE A 447 2.59 -11.41 14.51
N GLU A 448 2.14 -11.41 15.74
CA GLU A 448 2.87 -12.01 16.88
C GLU A 448 2.55 -13.51 17.08
N GLY A 449 1.45 -14.00 16.48
CA GLY A 449 0.96 -15.37 16.66
C GLY A 449 1.62 -16.43 15.75
N GLU A 450 2.44 -16.07 14.78
CA GLU A 450 3.19 -17.03 13.95
C GLU A 450 4.42 -17.67 14.64
N ALA A 451 4.61 -17.39 15.93
CA ALA A 451 5.70 -17.98 16.72
C ALA A 451 5.23 -19.19 17.58
N HIS A 452 4.03 -19.69 17.38
CA HIS A 452 3.51 -20.87 18.08
C HIS A 452 2.89 -21.87 17.10
N GLY A 453 3.76 -22.53 16.34
CA GLY A 453 3.48 -23.71 15.57
C GLY A 453 4.76 -24.44 15.25
#